data_8b1f763cd6679c7f8ed235a471314e80
#
_entry.id   8b1f763cd6679c7f8ed235a471314e80
#
_cell.length_a   1.000
_cell.length_b   1.000
_cell.length_c   1.000
_cell.angle_alpha   90.00
_cell.angle_beta   90.00
_cell.angle_gamma   90.00
#
_symmetry.space_group_name_H-M   'P 1'
#
loop_
_entity.id
_entity.type
_entity.pdbx_description
1 polymer ?
#
loop_
_entity_poly.entity_id
_entity_poly.type
_entity_poly.pdbx_seq_one_letter_code
_entity_poly.pdbx_strand_id
1 'polypeptide(L)'
;MAKKALNKLIKLLDLEHLEENLFRGQSENIGGPRVFGGQVIGQALTAAVRTVPSKRFVHSLHAYFLRPGDMEYPIIYDVERTRDGGSFTTRRVVAIQKGEPIFDMALSFHKKEKGPSHQIDMIDIPGPEECISELEVKKKMIDKVPLKYRDFFLRERPIEIRNLPGEGMFEEPKKKPPHKHVWMKAVGKIPDDVVQHQAILAYASDMGLLSTSMNPHRLSFAKGNVMSASLDHAMWFHRPFRADEWMLYSTDSPSASNARGFNRGSVCLLYTSPSPRD
;
A
#
# COMPACT_ATOMS: atom_id res chain seq x y z
N MET A 1 20.07 -7.89 -6.77
CA MET A 1 18.90 -7.55 -7.60
C MET A 1 17.76 -7.00 -6.74
N ALA A 2 17.25 -7.67 -5.73
CA ALA A 2 16.15 -7.19 -4.86
C ALA A 2 16.37 -5.76 -4.29
N LYS A 3 17.57 -5.45 -3.82
CA LYS A 3 17.95 -4.10 -3.35
C LYS A 3 17.72 -3.00 -4.40
N LYS A 4 17.80 -3.32 -5.71
CA LYS A 4 17.57 -2.37 -6.80
C LYS A 4 16.09 -1.96 -6.89
N ALA A 5 15.16 -2.92 -6.72
CA ALA A 5 13.72 -2.64 -6.76
C ALA A 5 13.28 -1.77 -5.57
N LEU A 6 13.80 -2.03 -4.36
CA LEU A 6 13.53 -1.20 -3.19
C LEU A 6 14.09 0.23 -3.37
N ASN A 7 15.33 0.36 -3.81
CA ASN A 7 15.93 1.68 -4.06
C ASN A 7 15.14 2.48 -5.11
N LYS A 8 14.59 1.80 -6.12
CA LYS A 8 13.73 2.42 -7.12
C LYS A 8 12.43 2.94 -6.50
N LEU A 9 11.81 2.16 -5.61
CA LEU A 9 10.62 2.61 -4.86
C LEU A 9 10.94 3.79 -3.96
N ILE A 10 12.03 3.74 -3.19
CA ILE A 10 12.43 4.86 -2.32
C ILE A 10 12.61 6.13 -3.15
N LYS A 11 13.30 6.04 -4.31
CA LYS A 11 13.45 7.16 -5.23
C LYS A 11 12.12 7.63 -5.84
N LEU A 12 11.20 6.71 -6.11
CA LEU A 12 9.86 7.04 -6.63
C LEU A 12 9.03 7.82 -5.61
N LEU A 13 9.17 7.48 -4.32
CA LEU A 13 8.48 8.17 -3.21
C LEU A 13 9.20 9.46 -2.77
N ASP A 14 10.45 9.67 -3.21
CA ASP A 14 11.19 10.90 -2.98
C ASP A 14 10.82 11.93 -4.05
N LEU A 15 10.12 12.99 -3.62
CA LEU A 15 9.58 13.99 -4.52
C LEU A 15 10.56 15.13 -4.77
N GLU A 16 10.51 15.67 -5.98
CA GLU A 16 11.16 16.95 -6.28
C GLU A 16 10.40 18.09 -5.59
N HIS A 17 11.12 18.94 -4.87
CA HIS A 17 10.58 20.13 -4.26
C HIS A 17 10.57 21.27 -5.29
N LEU A 18 9.40 21.80 -5.58
CA LEU A 18 9.23 22.89 -6.56
C LEU A 18 9.08 24.25 -5.87
N GLU A 19 8.25 24.28 -4.82
CA GLU A 19 7.91 25.48 -4.05
C GLU A 19 7.47 25.03 -2.65
N GLU A 20 7.33 25.95 -1.69
CA GLU A 20 7.08 25.67 -0.26
C GLU A 20 6.06 24.57 0.01
N ASN A 21 4.98 24.52 -0.77
CA ASN A 21 3.90 23.55 -0.64
C ASN A 21 3.68 22.72 -1.91
N LEU A 22 4.55 22.84 -2.92
CA LEU A 22 4.41 22.17 -4.19
C LEU A 22 5.54 21.18 -4.43
N PHE A 23 5.16 19.96 -4.78
CA PHE A 23 6.09 18.86 -5.04
C PHE A 23 5.75 18.17 -6.36
N ARG A 24 6.75 17.57 -7.01
CA ARG A 24 6.58 16.81 -8.24
C ARG A 24 7.04 15.38 -8.06
N GLY A 25 6.15 14.43 -8.38
CA GLY A 25 6.44 12.99 -8.41
C GLY A 25 6.43 12.44 -9.82
N GLN A 26 7.30 11.46 -10.09
CA GLN A 26 7.27 10.66 -11.30
C GLN A 26 6.39 9.44 -11.10
N SER A 27 5.98 8.78 -12.20
CA SER A 27 5.19 7.56 -12.16
C SER A 27 5.99 6.36 -12.64
N GLU A 28 5.66 5.18 -12.12
CA GLU A 28 6.24 3.91 -12.55
C GLU A 28 5.16 2.94 -13.02
N ASN A 29 5.42 2.27 -14.13
CA ASN A 29 4.55 1.21 -14.62
C ASN A 29 4.76 -0.08 -13.81
N ILE A 30 3.80 -0.40 -12.96
CA ILE A 30 3.76 -1.65 -12.20
C ILE A 30 2.87 -2.74 -12.83
N GLY A 31 2.37 -2.50 -14.06
CA GLY A 31 1.62 -3.49 -14.83
C GLY A 31 0.13 -3.22 -14.98
N GLY A 32 -0.30 -2.01 -14.67
CA GLY A 32 -1.66 -1.54 -14.94
C GLY A 32 -1.70 -0.54 -16.10
N PRO A 33 -2.88 -0.20 -16.60
CA PRO A 33 -3.06 0.84 -17.62
C PRO A 33 -3.01 2.27 -17.07
N ARG A 34 -2.89 2.44 -15.75
CA ARG A 34 -2.98 3.71 -15.01
C ARG A 34 -1.92 3.77 -13.93
N VAL A 35 -1.68 4.96 -13.40
CA VAL A 35 -0.85 5.12 -12.20
C VAL A 35 -1.42 4.28 -11.06
N PHE A 36 -0.55 3.61 -10.34
CA PHE A 36 -0.91 2.78 -9.19
C PHE A 36 -1.36 3.66 -8.01
N GLY A 37 -2.53 3.36 -7.43
CA GLY A 37 -3.10 4.14 -6.32
C GLY A 37 -2.17 4.23 -5.11
N GLY A 38 -1.57 3.12 -4.72
CA GLY A 38 -0.59 3.09 -3.62
C GLY A 38 0.62 4.01 -3.85
N GLN A 39 1.07 4.19 -5.11
CA GLN A 39 2.11 5.18 -5.44
C GLN A 39 1.64 6.59 -5.11
N VAL A 40 0.42 6.96 -5.53
CA VAL A 40 -0.12 8.30 -5.29
C VAL A 40 -0.31 8.56 -3.80
N ILE A 41 -0.81 7.57 -3.04
CA ILE A 41 -0.95 7.66 -1.57
C ILE A 41 0.41 7.89 -0.91
N GLY A 42 1.42 7.07 -1.24
CA GLY A 42 2.76 7.18 -0.66
C GLY A 42 3.46 8.49 -0.99
N GLN A 43 3.33 8.98 -2.22
CA GLN A 43 3.86 10.27 -2.66
C GLN A 43 3.14 11.44 -1.97
N ALA A 44 1.81 11.42 -1.90
CA ALA A 44 1.02 12.45 -1.22
C ALA A 44 1.34 12.52 0.29
N LEU A 45 1.54 11.35 0.95
CA LEU A 45 2.02 11.29 2.34
C LEU A 45 3.40 11.96 2.47
N THR A 46 4.33 11.66 1.56
CA THR A 46 5.67 12.26 1.57
C THR A 46 5.60 13.78 1.39
N ALA A 47 4.76 14.27 0.45
CA ALA A 47 4.54 15.72 0.26
C ALA A 47 4.03 16.38 1.53
N ALA A 48 2.99 15.82 2.16
CA ALA A 48 2.41 16.35 3.39
C ALA A 48 3.44 16.42 4.53
N VAL A 49 4.21 15.34 4.76
CA VAL A 49 5.22 15.29 5.83
C VAL A 49 6.26 16.39 5.70
N ARG A 50 6.67 16.75 4.48
CA ARG A 50 7.66 17.80 4.23
C ARG A 50 7.21 19.21 4.61
N THR A 51 5.92 19.40 4.85
CA THR A 51 5.33 20.68 5.28
C THR A 51 4.99 20.72 6.78
N VAL A 52 5.24 19.62 7.50
CA VAL A 52 4.88 19.47 8.92
C VAL A 52 6.08 19.73 9.81
N PRO A 53 5.93 20.41 10.97
CA PRO A 53 7.01 20.58 11.93
C PRO A 53 7.64 19.25 12.35
N SER A 54 8.94 19.25 12.59
CA SER A 54 9.69 18.07 13.07
C SER A 54 9.04 17.46 14.32
N LYS A 55 9.18 16.15 14.53
CA LYS A 55 8.62 15.39 15.66
C LYS A 55 7.09 15.20 15.64
N ARG A 56 6.45 15.44 14.51
CA ARG A 56 5.05 15.06 14.28
C ARG A 56 4.98 13.94 13.25
N PHE A 57 4.23 12.91 13.58
CA PHE A 57 4.12 11.70 12.78
C PHE A 57 2.68 11.54 12.29
N VAL A 58 2.52 11.11 11.05
CA VAL A 58 1.18 10.82 10.55
C VAL A 58 0.58 9.68 11.36
N HIS A 59 -0.66 9.86 11.80
CA HIS A 59 -1.43 8.83 12.50
C HIS A 59 -2.68 8.41 11.72
N SER A 60 -3.18 9.24 10.79
CA SER A 60 -4.29 8.88 9.92
C SER A 60 -4.23 9.62 8.58
N LEU A 61 -4.78 8.98 7.55
CA LEU A 61 -5.04 9.57 6.24
C LEU A 61 -6.38 9.07 5.69
N HIS A 62 -7.05 9.91 4.88
CA HIS A 62 -8.30 9.61 4.19
C HIS A 62 -8.23 10.21 2.79
N ALA A 63 -8.50 9.41 1.78
CA ALA A 63 -8.28 9.79 0.40
C ALA A 63 -9.41 9.38 -0.54
N TYR A 64 -9.59 10.15 -1.62
CA TYR A 64 -10.46 9.82 -2.75
C TYR A 64 -9.66 9.82 -4.05
N PHE A 65 -9.87 8.80 -4.86
CA PHE A 65 -9.38 8.73 -6.23
C PHE A 65 -10.44 9.34 -7.15
N LEU A 66 -10.10 10.45 -7.80
CA LEU A 66 -11.05 11.26 -8.56
C LEU A 66 -11.02 10.93 -10.05
N ARG A 67 -9.83 10.71 -10.60
CA ARG A 67 -9.59 10.42 -12.01
C ARG A 67 -8.44 9.43 -12.20
N PRO A 68 -8.40 8.67 -13.30
CA PRO A 68 -7.25 7.82 -13.62
C PRO A 68 -6.00 8.68 -13.87
N GLY A 69 -4.91 8.37 -13.18
CA GLY A 69 -3.60 8.96 -13.43
C GLY A 69 -2.95 8.39 -14.68
N ASP A 70 -2.29 9.25 -15.46
CA ASP A 70 -1.53 8.94 -16.67
C ASP A 70 -0.04 8.75 -16.33
N MET A 71 0.54 7.63 -16.72
CA MET A 71 1.93 7.30 -16.37
C MET A 71 2.97 8.12 -17.18
N GLU A 72 2.57 8.74 -18.27
CA GLU A 72 3.47 9.53 -19.12
C GLU A 72 3.72 10.93 -18.57
N TYR A 73 2.89 11.38 -17.63
CA TYR A 73 2.98 12.71 -17.05
C TYR A 73 3.37 12.67 -15.57
N PRO A 74 4.18 13.63 -15.10
CA PRO A 74 4.44 13.80 -13.69
C PRO A 74 3.15 14.20 -12.95
N ILE A 75 3.15 13.94 -11.64
CA ILE A 75 2.07 14.34 -10.74
C ILE A 75 2.55 15.51 -9.90
N ILE A 76 1.78 16.58 -9.87
CA ILE A 76 2.00 17.71 -8.96
C ILE A 76 1.17 17.47 -7.70
N TYR A 77 1.83 17.57 -6.53
CA TYR A 77 1.21 17.49 -5.22
C TYR A 77 1.18 18.89 -4.62
N ASP A 78 -0.01 19.44 -4.48
CA ASP A 78 -0.28 20.72 -3.83
C ASP A 78 -0.73 20.46 -2.39
N VAL A 79 0.00 21.01 -1.42
CA VAL A 79 -0.23 20.77 0.01
C VAL A 79 -0.82 22.00 0.67
N GLU A 80 -2.06 21.89 1.09
CA GLU A 80 -2.71 22.89 1.93
C GLU A 80 -2.33 22.67 3.41
N ARG A 81 -1.77 23.70 4.06
CA ARG A 81 -1.49 23.73 5.50
C ARG A 81 -2.76 24.09 6.27
N THR A 82 -3.68 23.15 6.37
CA THR A 82 -5.02 23.36 6.94
C THR A 82 -4.97 23.79 8.41
N ARG A 83 -4.08 23.20 9.22
CA ARG A 83 -3.96 23.54 10.64
C ARG A 83 -2.60 23.15 11.22
N ASP A 84 -2.04 24.03 12.04
CA ASP A 84 -0.91 23.74 12.94
C ASP A 84 -1.35 24.03 14.38
N GLY A 85 -1.70 22.98 15.14
CA GLY A 85 -2.12 23.07 16.54
C GLY A 85 -1.00 22.65 17.51
N GLY A 86 -1.27 22.68 18.81
CA GLY A 86 -0.29 22.33 19.86
C GLY A 86 0.12 20.86 19.84
N SER A 87 -0.79 19.92 19.70
CA SER A 87 -0.52 18.45 19.62
C SER A 87 -0.74 17.88 18.22
N PHE A 88 -1.72 18.39 17.47
CA PHE A 88 -2.11 17.89 16.15
C PHE A 88 -1.82 18.90 15.04
N THR A 89 -1.50 18.38 13.88
CA THR A 89 -1.34 19.13 12.62
C THR A 89 -2.17 18.46 11.54
N THR A 90 -2.84 19.23 10.69
CA THR A 90 -3.63 18.72 9.57
C THR A 90 -3.10 19.26 8.25
N ARG A 91 -3.03 18.40 7.24
CA ARG A 91 -2.69 18.73 5.86
C ARG A 91 -3.73 18.16 4.92
N ARG A 92 -3.99 18.87 3.83
CA ARG A 92 -4.70 18.35 2.68
C ARG A 92 -3.76 18.35 1.50
N VAL A 93 -3.78 17.29 0.70
CA VAL A 93 -2.95 17.16 -0.50
C VAL A 93 -3.85 16.89 -1.69
N VAL A 94 -3.74 17.71 -2.72
CA VAL A 94 -4.37 17.47 -4.02
C VAL A 94 -3.30 17.05 -5.00
N ALA A 95 -3.46 15.88 -5.61
CA ALA A 95 -2.60 15.44 -6.71
C ALA A 95 -3.21 15.85 -8.04
N ILE A 96 -2.42 16.50 -8.87
CA ILE A 96 -2.86 17.18 -10.10
C ILE A 96 -2.07 16.65 -11.31
N GLN A 97 -2.75 16.35 -12.38
CA GLN A 97 -2.15 16.11 -13.70
C GLN A 97 -2.90 16.90 -14.79
N LYS A 98 -2.18 17.50 -15.72
CA LYS A 98 -2.79 18.25 -16.86
C LYS A 98 -3.81 19.31 -16.39
N GLY A 99 -3.57 19.92 -15.22
CA GLY A 99 -4.48 20.91 -14.63
C GLY A 99 -5.70 20.34 -13.90
N GLU A 100 -5.89 19.00 -13.90
CA GLU A 100 -7.05 18.36 -13.29
C GLU A 100 -6.68 17.60 -12.02
N PRO A 101 -7.44 17.72 -10.92
CA PRO A 101 -7.26 16.88 -9.74
C PRO A 101 -7.54 15.42 -10.06
N ILE A 102 -6.57 14.54 -9.78
CA ILE A 102 -6.71 13.09 -9.94
C ILE A 102 -6.92 12.38 -8.60
N PHE A 103 -6.53 13.04 -7.48
CA PHE A 103 -6.59 12.47 -6.14
C PHE A 103 -6.64 13.59 -5.10
N ASP A 104 -7.34 13.36 -3.99
CA ASP A 104 -7.45 14.27 -2.84
C ASP A 104 -7.27 13.48 -1.55
N MET A 105 -6.44 13.98 -0.62
CA MET A 105 -6.15 13.28 0.64
C MET A 105 -6.02 14.26 1.80
N ALA A 106 -6.71 13.99 2.89
CA ALA A 106 -6.52 14.66 4.18
C ALA A 106 -5.67 13.78 5.10
N LEU A 107 -4.72 14.39 5.82
CA LEU A 107 -3.84 13.72 6.79
C LEU A 107 -3.85 14.43 8.13
N SER A 108 -3.77 13.64 9.19
CA SER A 108 -3.57 14.16 10.55
C SER A 108 -2.26 13.62 11.13
N PHE A 109 -1.53 14.54 11.79
CA PHE A 109 -0.23 14.29 12.41
C PHE A 109 -0.31 14.58 13.91
N HIS A 110 0.42 13.81 14.68
CA HIS A 110 0.45 13.94 16.14
C HIS A 110 1.89 13.87 16.67
N LYS A 111 2.20 14.63 17.70
CA LYS A 111 3.44 14.48 18.47
C LYS A 111 3.35 13.24 19.35
N LYS A 112 4.48 12.65 19.75
CA LYS A 112 4.49 11.53 20.70
C LYS A 112 4.02 12.00 22.07
N GLU A 113 3.01 11.34 22.62
CA GLU A 113 2.46 11.57 23.95
C GLU A 113 2.27 10.24 24.69
N LYS A 114 2.34 10.26 26.03
CA LYS A 114 2.04 9.08 26.87
C LYS A 114 0.53 8.96 27.05
N GLY A 115 0.02 7.74 27.06
CA GLY A 115 -1.41 7.46 27.26
C GLY A 115 -1.65 5.96 27.47
N PRO A 116 -2.91 5.56 27.74
CA PRO A 116 -3.30 4.14 27.79
C PRO A 116 -2.97 3.45 26.49
N SER A 117 -2.63 2.15 26.57
CA SER A 117 -2.27 1.34 25.41
C SER A 117 -2.88 -0.06 25.51
N HIS A 118 -3.51 -0.50 24.43
CA HIS A 118 -3.99 -1.87 24.25
C HIS A 118 -3.97 -2.22 22.75
N GLN A 119 -4.08 -3.49 22.45
CA GLN A 119 -4.29 -3.99 21.08
C GLN A 119 -5.03 -5.33 21.15
N ILE A 120 -5.66 -5.71 20.05
CA ILE A 120 -6.20 -7.06 19.88
C ILE A 120 -5.06 -8.02 19.49
N ASP A 121 -5.24 -9.29 19.78
CA ASP A 121 -4.30 -10.34 19.39
C ASP A 121 -4.28 -10.53 17.87
N MET A 122 -3.12 -10.91 17.35
CA MET A 122 -2.99 -11.33 15.98
C MET A 122 -3.68 -12.69 15.78
N ILE A 123 -4.32 -12.87 14.63
CA ILE A 123 -4.89 -14.18 14.28
C ILE A 123 -3.78 -15.25 14.22
N ASP A 124 -4.12 -16.47 14.61
CA ASP A 124 -3.20 -17.62 14.55
C ASP A 124 -3.21 -18.20 13.11
N ILE A 125 -2.10 -18.02 12.41
CA ILE A 125 -1.89 -18.50 11.04
C ILE A 125 -0.44 -18.93 10.84
N PRO A 126 -0.14 -19.76 9.81
CA PRO A 126 1.23 -20.12 9.45
C PRO A 126 2.14 -18.92 9.28
N GLY A 127 3.36 -19.02 9.77
CA GLY A 127 4.37 -17.98 9.67
C GLY A 127 4.83 -17.73 8.22
N PRO A 128 5.55 -16.63 7.98
CA PRO A 128 5.98 -16.29 6.61
C PRO A 128 6.89 -17.34 5.99
N GLU A 129 7.63 -18.11 6.80
CA GLU A 129 8.54 -19.14 6.29
C GLU A 129 7.79 -20.41 5.83
N GLU A 130 6.56 -20.60 6.26
CA GLU A 130 5.68 -21.68 5.81
C GLU A 130 4.86 -21.31 4.57
N CYS A 131 4.96 -20.05 4.13
CA CYS A 131 4.19 -19.48 3.02
C CYS A 131 5.02 -19.37 1.74
N ILE A 132 4.35 -19.49 0.59
CA ILE A 132 5.01 -19.46 -0.72
C ILE A 132 5.08 -18.02 -1.24
N SER A 133 6.26 -17.59 -1.66
CA SER A 133 6.46 -16.28 -2.28
C SER A 133 5.74 -16.19 -3.64
N GLU A 134 5.13 -15.03 -3.90
CA GLU A 134 4.54 -14.76 -5.23
C GLU A 134 5.54 -14.96 -6.38
N LEU A 135 6.81 -14.62 -6.18
CA LEU A 135 7.84 -14.78 -7.19
C LEU A 135 8.11 -16.25 -7.50
N GLU A 136 8.10 -17.12 -6.49
CA GLU A 136 8.26 -18.57 -6.70
C GLU A 136 7.07 -19.16 -7.45
N VAL A 137 5.85 -18.73 -7.14
CA VAL A 137 4.65 -19.14 -7.91
C VAL A 137 4.76 -18.67 -9.36
N LYS A 138 5.19 -17.43 -9.59
CA LYS A 138 5.41 -16.91 -10.95
C LYS A 138 6.46 -17.69 -11.73
N LYS A 139 7.57 -18.07 -11.09
CA LYS A 139 8.59 -18.91 -11.72
C LYS A 139 8.04 -20.26 -12.16
N LYS A 140 7.20 -20.89 -11.33
CA LYS A 140 6.55 -22.19 -11.68
C LYS A 140 5.55 -22.06 -12.83
N MET A 141 5.01 -20.87 -13.08
CA MET A 141 4.01 -20.62 -14.11
C MET A 141 4.57 -20.00 -15.39
N ILE A 142 5.87 -19.76 -15.46
CA ILE A 142 6.50 -18.98 -16.54
C ILE A 142 6.23 -19.54 -17.94
N ASP A 143 6.11 -20.86 -18.07
CA ASP A 143 5.86 -21.52 -19.35
C ASP A 143 4.48 -21.23 -19.92
N LYS A 144 3.51 -20.84 -19.06
CA LYS A 144 2.17 -20.41 -19.47
C LYS A 144 2.13 -18.94 -19.93
N VAL A 145 3.23 -18.20 -19.75
CA VAL A 145 3.32 -16.77 -20.09
C VAL A 145 4.02 -16.61 -21.46
N PRO A 146 3.40 -15.87 -22.41
CA PRO A 146 4.03 -15.59 -23.70
C PRO A 146 5.41 -14.93 -23.53
N LEU A 147 6.39 -15.33 -24.35
CA LEU A 147 7.81 -14.91 -24.25
C LEU A 147 7.96 -13.41 -24.06
N LYS A 148 7.23 -12.59 -24.84
CA LYS A 148 7.30 -11.12 -24.80
C LYS A 148 6.91 -10.49 -23.46
N TYR A 149 6.23 -11.23 -22.57
CA TYR A 149 5.78 -10.73 -21.27
C TYR A 149 6.55 -11.35 -20.09
N ARG A 150 7.44 -12.33 -20.31
CA ARG A 150 8.12 -13.08 -19.25
C ARG A 150 8.97 -12.19 -18.36
N ASP A 151 9.75 -11.28 -18.92
CA ASP A 151 10.61 -10.37 -18.16
C ASP A 151 9.80 -9.46 -17.26
N PHE A 152 8.69 -8.92 -17.79
CA PHE A 152 7.78 -8.10 -17.00
C PHE A 152 7.06 -8.91 -15.90
N PHE A 153 6.67 -10.15 -16.18
CA PHE A 153 6.02 -11.05 -15.23
C PHE A 153 6.94 -11.45 -14.08
N LEU A 154 8.21 -11.73 -14.38
CA LEU A 154 9.24 -12.12 -13.40
C LEU A 154 9.99 -10.94 -12.78
N ARG A 155 9.67 -9.70 -13.16
CA ARG A 155 10.37 -8.54 -12.61
C ARG A 155 10.32 -8.52 -11.09
N GLU A 156 11.43 -8.12 -10.50
CA GLU A 156 11.51 -7.93 -9.05
C GLU A 156 10.58 -6.80 -8.61
N ARG A 157 9.89 -7.03 -7.51
CA ARG A 157 9.03 -6.04 -6.87
C ARG A 157 9.67 -5.54 -5.58
N PRO A 158 9.42 -4.28 -5.18
CA PRO A 158 9.97 -3.72 -3.96
C PRO A 158 9.36 -4.32 -2.68
N ILE A 159 8.17 -4.92 -2.79
CA ILE A 159 7.46 -5.60 -1.70
C ILE A 159 7.41 -7.09 -2.01
N GLU A 160 7.97 -7.90 -1.12
CA GLU A 160 7.79 -9.34 -1.12
C GLU A 160 6.42 -9.67 -0.52
N ILE A 161 5.67 -10.50 -1.20
CA ILE A 161 4.37 -11.01 -0.74
C ILE A 161 4.44 -12.53 -0.70
N ARG A 162 4.03 -13.12 0.42
CA ARG A 162 3.84 -14.55 0.59
C ARG A 162 2.38 -14.85 0.91
N ASN A 163 1.79 -15.71 0.13
CA ASN A 163 0.40 -16.13 0.29
C ASN A 163 0.34 -17.37 1.17
N LEU A 164 -0.73 -17.48 1.98
CA LEU A 164 -1.01 -18.73 2.68
C LEU A 164 -1.22 -19.87 1.68
N PRO A 165 -0.97 -21.13 2.08
CA PRO A 165 -1.25 -22.29 1.24
C PRO A 165 -2.70 -22.27 0.74
N GLY A 166 -2.92 -22.42 -0.57
CA GLY A 166 -4.24 -22.37 -1.20
C GLY A 166 -4.84 -20.97 -1.43
N GLU A 167 -4.11 -19.88 -1.18
CA GLU A 167 -4.60 -18.49 -1.34
C GLU A 167 -3.87 -17.70 -2.44
N GLY A 168 -3.14 -18.35 -3.33
CA GLY A 168 -2.34 -17.69 -4.35
C GLY A 168 -3.17 -16.93 -5.39
N MET A 169 -2.61 -15.81 -5.89
CA MET A 169 -3.22 -14.95 -6.92
C MET A 169 -3.52 -15.70 -8.23
N PHE A 170 -2.74 -16.75 -8.52
CA PHE A 170 -2.79 -17.51 -9.78
C PHE A 170 -3.57 -18.82 -9.68
N GLU A 171 -4.23 -19.07 -8.55
CA GLU A 171 -5.11 -20.21 -8.43
C GLU A 171 -6.38 -20.04 -9.26
N GLU A 172 -6.96 -21.16 -9.68
CA GLU A 172 -8.29 -21.15 -10.32
C GLU A 172 -9.29 -20.46 -9.40
N PRO A 173 -10.07 -19.48 -9.91
CA PRO A 173 -11.02 -18.75 -9.10
C PRO A 173 -12.11 -19.68 -8.57
N LYS A 174 -12.01 -20.02 -7.30
CA LYS A 174 -13.03 -20.75 -6.54
C LYS A 174 -13.81 -19.74 -5.68
N LYS A 175 -15.04 -20.10 -5.32
CA LYS A 175 -15.78 -19.33 -4.32
C LYS A 175 -15.06 -19.49 -2.99
N LYS A 176 -14.52 -18.39 -2.46
CA LYS A 176 -13.80 -18.33 -1.18
C LYS A 176 -14.53 -17.39 -0.23
N PRO A 177 -14.33 -17.53 1.09
CA PRO A 177 -14.79 -16.53 2.06
C PRO A 177 -14.25 -15.13 1.73
N PRO A 178 -14.93 -14.05 2.18
CA PRO A 178 -14.53 -12.67 1.91
C PRO A 178 -13.40 -12.22 2.84
N HIS A 179 -12.35 -13.00 2.97
CA HIS A 179 -11.14 -12.63 3.71
C HIS A 179 -9.90 -13.19 3.00
N LYS A 180 -8.77 -12.59 3.27
CA LYS A 180 -7.48 -12.98 2.73
C LYS A 180 -6.36 -12.56 3.69
N HIS A 181 -5.33 -13.37 3.80
CA HIS A 181 -4.18 -13.12 4.63
C HIS A 181 -2.90 -13.27 3.82
N VAL A 182 -2.02 -12.29 3.89
CA VAL A 182 -0.72 -12.35 3.23
C VAL A 182 0.37 -11.80 4.14
N TRP A 183 1.53 -12.41 4.11
CA TRP A 183 2.73 -11.82 4.68
C TRP A 183 3.36 -10.89 3.67
N MET A 184 3.78 -9.71 4.11
CA MET A 184 4.46 -8.74 3.26
C MET A 184 5.62 -8.06 3.98
N LYS A 185 6.66 -7.72 3.23
CA LYS A 185 7.77 -6.86 3.67
C LYS A 185 8.45 -6.21 2.48
N ALA A 186 9.16 -5.11 2.69
CA ALA A 186 10.07 -4.55 1.70
C ALA A 186 11.29 -5.46 1.50
N VAL A 187 11.76 -5.57 0.25
CA VAL A 187 12.90 -6.43 -0.13
C VAL A 187 14.24 -5.74 0.17
N GLY A 188 14.72 -5.78 1.39
CA GLY A 188 16.00 -5.21 1.80
C GLY A 188 15.85 -4.21 2.94
N LYS A 189 16.97 -3.73 3.45
CA LYS A 189 16.99 -2.83 4.61
C LYS A 189 16.64 -1.41 4.23
N ILE A 190 15.79 -0.79 5.04
CA ILE A 190 15.38 0.62 4.98
C ILE A 190 16.11 1.36 6.10
N PRO A 191 16.61 2.60 5.88
CA PRO A 191 17.13 3.45 6.95
C PRO A 191 16.11 3.62 8.10
N ASP A 192 16.60 4.01 9.29
CA ASP A 192 15.76 4.30 10.46
C ASP A 192 15.00 5.64 10.30
N ASP A 193 14.23 5.73 9.24
CA ASP A 193 13.39 6.88 8.92
C ASP A 193 11.91 6.46 8.96
N VAL A 194 11.21 6.89 10.00
CA VAL A 194 9.80 6.57 10.22
C VAL A 194 8.94 6.96 9.01
N VAL A 195 9.25 8.07 8.36
CA VAL A 195 8.49 8.56 7.20
C VAL A 195 8.62 7.61 6.02
N GLN A 196 9.83 7.11 5.75
CA GLN A 196 10.04 6.13 4.68
C GLN A 196 9.27 4.84 4.96
N HIS A 197 9.29 4.33 6.19
CA HIS A 197 8.50 3.15 6.55
C HIS A 197 7.00 3.39 6.36
N GLN A 198 6.47 4.54 6.80
CA GLN A 198 5.06 4.90 6.62
C GLN A 198 4.67 5.06 5.14
N ALA A 199 5.48 5.72 4.33
CA ALA A 199 5.23 5.90 2.91
C ALA A 199 5.28 4.56 2.13
N ILE A 200 6.21 3.67 2.48
CA ILE A 200 6.30 2.33 1.88
C ILE A 200 5.10 1.46 2.29
N LEU A 201 4.64 1.53 3.54
CA LEU A 201 3.42 0.83 3.96
C LEU A 201 2.18 1.40 3.27
N ALA A 202 2.08 2.73 3.13
CA ALA A 202 1.00 3.38 2.40
C ALA A 202 0.97 2.94 0.92
N TYR A 203 2.13 2.83 0.28
CA TYR A 203 2.26 2.23 -1.05
C TYR A 203 1.81 0.76 -1.08
N ALA A 204 2.19 -0.04 -0.10
CA ALA A 204 1.91 -1.48 -0.07
C ALA A 204 0.46 -1.79 0.31
N SER A 205 -0.22 -0.93 1.06
CA SER A 205 -1.57 -1.14 1.57
C SER A 205 -2.64 -1.25 0.46
N ASP A 206 -2.38 -0.65 -0.72
CA ASP A 206 -3.26 -0.77 -1.89
C ASP A 206 -3.02 -2.07 -2.68
N MET A 207 -1.97 -2.84 -2.34
CA MET A 207 -1.68 -4.10 -3.00
C MET A 207 -2.64 -5.20 -2.57
N GLY A 208 -3.51 -5.64 -3.48
CA GLY A 208 -4.36 -6.82 -3.28
C GLY A 208 -5.59 -6.60 -2.40
N LEU A 209 -5.79 -5.44 -1.79
CA LEU A 209 -6.94 -5.14 -0.93
C LEU A 209 -8.28 -5.36 -1.66
N LEU A 210 -8.41 -4.82 -2.86
CA LEU A 210 -9.63 -4.91 -3.68
C LEU A 210 -10.01 -6.36 -4.01
N SER A 211 -9.04 -7.26 -4.16
CA SER A 211 -9.30 -8.65 -4.53
C SER A 211 -10.10 -9.42 -3.47
N THR A 212 -10.12 -8.95 -2.23
CA THR A 212 -10.82 -9.61 -1.12
C THR A 212 -12.33 -9.64 -1.34
N SER A 213 -12.93 -8.55 -1.85
CA SER A 213 -14.37 -8.52 -2.20
C SER A 213 -14.73 -9.38 -3.42
N MET A 214 -13.75 -9.79 -4.21
CA MET A 214 -13.97 -10.64 -5.39
C MET A 214 -14.09 -12.13 -5.03
N ASN A 215 -13.53 -12.56 -3.90
CA ASN A 215 -13.47 -13.95 -3.47
C ASN A 215 -14.85 -14.67 -3.46
N PRO A 216 -15.92 -14.12 -2.87
CA PRO A 216 -17.23 -14.78 -2.83
C PRO A 216 -17.89 -14.95 -4.21
N HIS A 217 -17.43 -14.17 -5.19
CA HIS A 217 -18.07 -14.08 -6.52
C HIS A 217 -17.30 -14.83 -7.61
N ARG A 218 -16.21 -15.53 -7.29
CA ARG A 218 -15.34 -16.22 -8.26
C ARG A 218 -14.78 -15.26 -9.33
N LEU A 219 -14.58 -14.00 -8.99
CA LEU A 219 -14.00 -13.02 -9.89
C LEU A 219 -12.47 -13.03 -9.75
N SER A 220 -11.78 -12.76 -10.84
CA SER A 220 -10.31 -12.70 -10.86
C SER A 220 -9.84 -11.78 -11.98
N PHE A 221 -8.84 -10.96 -11.69
CA PHE A 221 -8.15 -10.16 -12.70
C PHE A 221 -7.48 -11.01 -13.79
N ALA A 222 -7.03 -12.22 -13.44
CA ALA A 222 -6.39 -13.13 -14.41
C ALA A 222 -7.32 -13.55 -15.56
N LYS A 223 -8.64 -13.52 -15.36
CA LYS A 223 -9.63 -13.81 -16.42
C LYS A 223 -9.93 -12.64 -17.33
N GLY A 224 -9.46 -11.44 -17.02
CA GLY A 224 -9.67 -10.25 -17.85
C GLY A 224 -11.12 -9.74 -17.94
N ASN A 225 -12.04 -10.28 -17.13
CA ASN A 225 -13.46 -9.96 -17.17
C ASN A 225 -13.91 -8.98 -16.06
N VAL A 226 -12.98 -8.41 -15.33
CA VAL A 226 -13.24 -7.45 -14.25
C VAL A 226 -12.55 -6.14 -14.55
N MET A 227 -13.32 -5.08 -14.69
CA MET A 227 -12.82 -3.71 -14.64
C MET A 227 -13.07 -3.16 -13.25
N SER A 228 -12.02 -2.67 -12.60
CA SER A 228 -12.12 -2.13 -11.25
C SER A 228 -11.26 -0.89 -11.08
N ALA A 229 -11.64 -0.06 -10.12
CA ALA A 229 -10.88 1.10 -9.70
C ALA A 229 -11.10 1.32 -8.20
N SER A 230 -10.08 1.78 -7.49
CA SER A 230 -10.22 2.27 -6.12
C SER A 230 -11.01 3.58 -6.14
N LEU A 231 -11.94 3.74 -5.19
CA LEU A 231 -12.73 4.97 -5.01
C LEU A 231 -12.16 5.81 -3.87
N ASP A 232 -11.88 5.17 -2.75
CA ASP A 232 -11.34 5.78 -1.55
C ASP A 232 -10.34 4.86 -0.85
N HIS A 233 -9.51 5.44 0.01
CA HIS A 233 -8.56 4.72 0.83
C HIS A 233 -8.33 5.46 2.15
N ALA A 234 -8.44 4.75 3.26
CA ALA A 234 -8.15 5.29 4.58
C ALA A 234 -7.13 4.41 5.31
N MET A 235 -6.24 5.03 6.10
CA MET A 235 -5.27 4.31 6.92
C MET A 235 -5.09 4.98 8.28
N TRP A 236 -4.76 4.16 9.28
CA TRP A 236 -4.35 4.61 10.61
C TRP A 236 -3.04 3.94 11.00
N PHE A 237 -2.09 4.72 11.50
CA PHE A 237 -0.78 4.29 11.99
C PHE A 237 -0.79 4.34 13.51
N HIS A 238 -0.95 3.18 14.14
CA HIS A 238 -1.15 3.09 15.60
C HIS A 238 0.15 2.95 16.37
N ARG A 239 1.17 2.30 15.78
CA ARG A 239 2.43 1.96 16.44
C ARG A 239 3.62 2.15 15.49
N PRO A 240 4.83 2.39 16.02
CA PRO A 240 6.06 2.31 15.24
C PRO A 240 6.20 0.90 14.63
N PHE A 241 6.74 0.83 13.42
CA PHE A 241 6.99 -0.42 12.70
C PHE A 241 8.15 -0.24 11.71
N ARG A 242 8.65 -1.37 11.23
CA ARG A 242 9.62 -1.42 10.13
C ARG A 242 8.98 -2.13 8.94
N ALA A 243 8.91 -1.45 7.80
CA ALA A 243 8.36 -2.04 6.57
C ALA A 243 9.29 -3.08 5.93
N ASP A 244 10.54 -3.19 6.39
CA ASP A 244 11.51 -4.22 5.99
C ASP A 244 11.53 -5.46 6.91
N GLU A 245 10.58 -5.54 7.83
CA GLU A 245 10.26 -6.71 8.65
C GLU A 245 8.94 -7.33 8.22
N TRP A 246 8.72 -8.62 8.53
CA TRP A 246 7.50 -9.27 8.17
C TRP A 246 6.29 -8.67 8.88
N MET A 247 5.29 -8.34 8.08
CA MET A 247 3.99 -7.84 8.51
C MET A 247 2.90 -8.72 7.93
N LEU A 248 1.95 -9.12 8.78
CA LEU A 248 0.73 -9.79 8.33
C LEU A 248 -0.28 -8.75 7.86
N TYR A 249 -0.66 -8.80 6.60
CA TYR A 249 -1.79 -8.04 6.06
C TYR A 249 -3.02 -8.94 6.00
N SER A 250 -3.89 -8.78 6.99
CA SER A 250 -5.16 -9.49 7.12
C SER A 250 -6.29 -8.62 6.61
N THR A 251 -6.98 -9.06 5.57
CA THR A 251 -8.04 -8.31 4.90
C THR A 251 -9.37 -9.05 4.95
N ASP A 252 -10.47 -8.31 5.11
CA ASP A 252 -11.83 -8.82 5.01
C ASP A 252 -12.71 -7.89 4.16
N SER A 253 -13.79 -8.43 3.61
CA SER A 253 -14.78 -7.67 2.86
C SER A 253 -16.17 -7.89 3.43
N PRO A 254 -16.64 -7.01 4.32
CA PRO A 254 -17.95 -7.14 4.96
C PRO A 254 -19.11 -6.96 3.99
N SER A 255 -18.93 -6.28 2.87
CA SER A 255 -20.00 -5.94 1.94
C SER A 255 -19.53 -5.76 0.51
N ALA A 256 -20.32 -6.26 -0.43
CA ALA A 256 -20.25 -5.91 -1.84
C ALA A 256 -21.68 -5.69 -2.37
N SER A 257 -21.95 -4.49 -2.91
CA SER A 257 -23.26 -4.11 -3.45
C SER A 257 -23.16 -2.96 -4.44
N ASN A 258 -24.10 -2.82 -5.35
CA ASN A 258 -24.13 -1.74 -6.35
C ASN A 258 -22.79 -1.55 -7.07
N ALA A 259 -22.17 -2.65 -7.52
CA ALA A 259 -20.85 -2.69 -8.16
C ALA A 259 -19.72 -2.08 -7.30
N ARG A 260 -19.87 -2.00 -6.00
CA ARG A 260 -18.82 -1.59 -5.05
C ARG A 260 -18.47 -2.74 -4.13
N GLY A 261 -17.18 -2.91 -3.81
CA GLY A 261 -16.69 -3.79 -2.76
C GLY A 261 -16.09 -2.96 -1.62
N PHE A 262 -16.54 -3.18 -0.40
CA PHE A 262 -15.92 -2.59 0.77
C PHE A 262 -14.93 -3.58 1.37
N ASN A 263 -13.69 -3.16 1.53
CA ASN A 263 -12.62 -3.99 2.08
C ASN A 263 -11.97 -3.29 3.26
N ARG A 264 -11.62 -4.06 4.29
CA ARG A 264 -10.84 -3.60 5.43
C ARG A 264 -9.55 -4.40 5.52
N GLY A 265 -8.53 -3.81 6.13
CA GLY A 265 -7.27 -4.49 6.36
C GLY A 265 -6.64 -4.11 7.68
N SER A 266 -6.07 -5.08 8.36
CA SER A 266 -5.23 -4.88 9.54
C SER A 266 -3.82 -5.32 9.21
N VAL A 267 -2.82 -4.50 9.59
CA VAL A 267 -1.41 -4.84 9.45
C VAL A 267 -0.85 -5.11 10.84
N CYS A 268 -0.48 -6.36 11.09
CA CYS A 268 0.08 -6.82 12.36
C CYS A 268 1.58 -7.12 12.22
N LEU A 269 2.36 -6.74 13.23
CA LEU A 269 3.80 -7.01 13.28
C LEU A 269 4.05 -8.37 13.90
N LEU A 270 4.92 -9.16 13.28
CA LEU A 270 5.26 -10.51 13.78
C LEU A 270 5.86 -10.50 15.21
N TYR A 271 6.60 -9.43 15.55
CA TYR A 271 7.36 -9.36 16.80
C TYR A 271 6.74 -8.50 17.91
N THR A 272 5.60 -7.87 17.66
CA THR A 272 4.90 -7.03 18.66
C THR A 272 3.61 -7.64 19.18
N SER A 273 3.18 -8.76 18.63
CA SER A 273 2.14 -9.57 19.23
C SER A 273 2.73 -10.31 20.44
N PRO A 274 2.09 -10.29 21.63
CA PRO A 274 2.49 -11.20 22.69
C PRO A 274 2.44 -12.61 22.12
N SER A 275 3.59 -13.31 22.17
CA SER A 275 3.63 -14.72 21.80
C SER A 275 2.67 -15.48 22.72
N PRO A 276 1.83 -16.39 22.21
CA PRO A 276 1.04 -17.27 23.05
C PRO A 276 1.91 -18.21 23.92
N ARG A 277 3.24 -18.05 23.91
CA ARG A 277 4.22 -18.93 24.56
C ARG A 277 5.04 -18.24 25.64
N ASP A 278 4.73 -16.99 26.02
CA ASP A 278 5.36 -16.31 27.16
C ASP A 278 4.42 -16.28 28.38
#